data_fd6d96cf7fd94e348ee4b2b670a1f0d7
#
_entry.id   fd6d96cf7fd94e348ee4b2b670a1f0d7
#
_cell.length_a   1.000
_cell.length_b   1.000
_cell.length_c   1.000
_cell.angle_alpha   90.00
_cell.angle_beta   90.00
_cell.angle_gamma   90.00
#
_symmetry.space_group_name_H-M   'P 1'
#
loop_
_entity.id
_entity.type
_entity.pdbx_description
1 polymer ?
#
loop_
_entity_poly.entity_id
_entity_poly.type
_entity_poly.pdbx_seq_one_letter_code
_entity_poly.pdbx_strand_id
1 'polypeptide(L)'
;MSPAMVMKSEESYEDNDEREVHHHQYQKGVKQLVENGRIHTLPQRYIFPASDRPIITTTEEQDDDSSFVGNKKIDLPIIDFSELIGSNRLQALRSLAHACQHYGFFQLVNHGISEEVIRRMKDVMGRFFNQAYEERAKHMTSDMKAAVRYGTSFSQNKDSVFCWRDFLKLLCHPLSDYLPHWPQSPMDLREVAATYAEETNNLFLRLMEAILESLGIKEEEEEDDNNNNIMKKLEEGGSQMMVANLYPPCPEPDLTLGMPPHSDYGLLTLLLQDEEVEGLQIQFQGKWLTVKPISNAFVVNVGDHLEIFSNGRYKSVLHRVLVNEIKSRTSVASLHSLPFNCTVKPSLKLIDDANPKRYKDTDFHTFLAYVSSREPKGKDFLHSRKLTSFTTH
;
A
#
# COMPACT_ATOMS: atom_id res chain seq x y z
N MET A 1 57.51 -47.33 15.74
CA MET A 1 56.17 -47.83 16.11
C MET A 1 55.54 -46.75 16.98
N SER A 2 54.63 -46.02 16.44
CA SER A 2 53.88 -44.97 17.15
C SER A 2 52.40 -45.18 16.92
N PRO A 3 51.52 -45.17 17.92
CA PRO A 3 50.10 -45.42 17.75
C PRO A 3 49.38 -44.15 17.30
N ALA A 4 48.48 -44.32 16.34
CA ALA A 4 47.60 -43.29 15.82
C ALA A 4 46.58 -42.86 16.90
N MET A 5 46.41 -41.53 17.02
CA MET A 5 45.42 -40.91 17.86
C MET A 5 44.15 -40.68 17.02
N VAL A 6 43.08 -41.34 17.39
CA VAL A 6 41.74 -41.17 16.79
C VAL A 6 41.12 -39.93 17.39
N MET A 7 40.95 -38.89 16.58
CA MET A 7 40.08 -37.77 16.93
C MET A 7 38.62 -38.15 16.70
N LYS A 8 37.83 -38.12 17.75
CA LYS A 8 36.36 -38.14 17.69
C LYS A 8 35.89 -36.74 17.24
N SER A 9 35.08 -36.71 16.19
CA SER A 9 34.32 -35.56 15.77
C SER A 9 33.20 -35.31 16.78
N GLU A 10 33.20 -34.17 17.42
CA GLU A 10 32.02 -33.60 18.12
C GLU A 10 31.07 -33.09 17.08
N GLU A 11 29.92 -33.74 16.93
CA GLU A 11 28.80 -33.25 16.13
C GLU A 11 28.06 -32.13 16.87
N SER A 12 27.86 -31.07 16.16
CA SER A 12 27.19 -29.85 16.51
C SER A 12 25.73 -30.04 16.95
N TYR A 13 25.45 -29.64 18.18
CA TYR A 13 24.10 -29.32 18.69
C TYR A 13 23.96 -27.82 18.81
N GLU A 14 23.76 -27.11 17.68
CA GLU A 14 23.53 -25.66 17.72
C GLU A 14 22.49 -25.12 16.72
N ASP A 15 21.57 -25.97 16.23
CA ASP A 15 20.63 -25.45 15.18
C ASP A 15 19.13 -25.46 15.58
N ASN A 16 18.80 -25.79 16.82
CA ASN A 16 17.40 -25.81 17.29
C ASN A 16 17.01 -24.63 18.20
N ASP A 17 17.96 -23.86 18.73
CA ASP A 17 17.69 -22.80 19.70
C ASP A 17 17.37 -21.46 19.04
N GLU A 18 17.89 -21.19 17.83
CA GLU A 18 17.62 -19.92 17.14
C GLU A 18 16.18 -19.78 16.61
N ARG A 19 15.50 -20.87 16.27
CA ARG A 19 14.11 -20.81 15.80
C ARG A 19 13.11 -20.58 16.93
N GLU A 20 13.35 -21.11 18.12
CA GLU A 20 12.49 -20.87 19.28
C GLU A 20 12.68 -19.46 19.88
N VAL A 21 13.89 -18.92 19.85
CA VAL A 21 14.19 -17.57 20.35
C VAL A 21 13.52 -16.50 19.49
N HIS A 22 13.40 -16.70 18.17
CA HIS A 22 12.71 -15.74 17.28
C HIS A 22 11.20 -15.68 17.49
N HIS A 23 10.52 -16.75 17.85
CA HIS A 23 9.08 -16.76 18.09
C HIS A 23 8.64 -15.95 19.33
N HIS A 24 9.51 -15.78 20.32
CA HIS A 24 9.22 -15.01 21.53
C HIS A 24 9.38 -13.48 21.35
N GLN A 25 10.02 -13.02 20.28
CA GLN A 25 10.22 -11.59 20.01
C GLN A 25 9.01 -10.92 19.32
N TYR A 26 8.18 -11.66 18.59
CA TYR A 26 7.02 -11.09 17.91
C TYR A 26 5.81 -10.98 18.83
N GLN A 27 5.18 -9.82 18.82
CA GLN A 27 3.93 -9.66 19.54
C GLN A 27 2.78 -10.28 18.78
N LYS A 28 1.82 -10.80 19.54
CA LYS A 28 0.65 -11.54 19.01
C LYS A 28 -0.29 -10.73 18.09
N GLY A 29 -0.04 -9.43 17.88
CA GLY A 29 -0.84 -8.58 17.02
C GLY A 29 -2.04 -7.96 17.73
N VAL A 30 -2.65 -6.97 17.05
CA VAL A 30 -3.76 -6.17 17.60
C VAL A 30 -5.01 -7.03 17.78
N LYS A 31 -5.32 -7.89 16.78
CA LYS A 31 -6.48 -8.78 16.86
C LYS A 31 -6.41 -9.67 18.11
N GLN A 32 -5.25 -10.27 18.36
CA GLN A 32 -5.07 -11.14 19.52
C GLN A 32 -5.15 -10.37 20.84
N LEU A 33 -4.71 -9.10 20.86
CA LEU A 33 -4.86 -8.24 22.04
C LEU A 33 -6.34 -7.98 22.34
N VAL A 34 -7.15 -7.71 21.32
CA VAL A 34 -8.59 -7.46 21.46
C VAL A 34 -9.34 -8.74 21.85
N GLU A 35 -8.96 -9.90 21.31
CA GLU A 35 -9.60 -11.19 21.61
C GLU A 35 -9.28 -11.72 23.02
N ASN A 36 -8.06 -11.51 23.52
CA ASN A 36 -7.61 -12.06 24.79
C ASN A 36 -8.12 -11.30 26.04
N GLY A 37 -8.68 -10.13 25.88
CA GLY A 37 -9.15 -9.38 27.03
C GLY A 37 -9.92 -8.12 26.64
N ARG A 38 -10.75 -7.65 27.55
CA ARG A 38 -11.37 -6.33 27.44
C ARG A 38 -10.28 -5.29 27.63
N ILE A 39 -9.64 -4.91 26.51
CA ILE A 39 -8.71 -3.78 26.53
C ILE A 39 -9.56 -2.52 26.67
N HIS A 40 -9.45 -1.87 27.80
CA HIS A 40 -10.15 -0.60 28.09
C HIS A 40 -9.28 0.61 27.77
N THR A 41 -7.95 0.42 27.69
CA THR A 41 -6.97 1.47 27.41
C THR A 41 -5.91 0.94 26.44
N LEU A 42 -5.40 1.83 25.58
CA LEU A 42 -4.33 1.48 24.65
C LEU A 42 -3.02 1.16 25.39
N PRO A 43 -2.35 0.06 25.03
CA PRO A 43 -0.96 -0.14 25.47
C PRO A 43 -0.06 1.00 24.96
N GLN A 44 0.85 1.46 25.80
CA GLN A 44 1.71 2.63 25.57
C GLN A 44 2.40 2.65 24.18
N ARG A 45 2.78 1.48 23.67
CA ARG A 45 3.44 1.34 22.35
C ARG A 45 2.57 1.71 21.14
N TYR A 46 1.25 1.80 21.31
CA TYR A 46 0.29 2.19 20.26
C TYR A 46 -0.12 3.66 20.38
N ILE A 47 0.36 4.37 21.40
CA ILE A 47 0.02 5.78 21.61
C ILE A 47 0.97 6.66 20.81
N PHE A 48 0.44 7.33 19.81
CA PHE A 48 1.22 8.26 18.98
C PHE A 48 1.57 9.55 19.73
N PRO A 49 2.69 10.20 19.38
CA PRO A 49 2.99 11.56 19.86
C PRO A 49 1.83 12.50 19.57
N ALA A 50 1.57 13.46 20.43
CA ALA A 50 0.41 14.37 20.32
C ALA A 50 0.34 15.09 18.95
N SER A 51 1.50 15.41 18.35
CA SER A 51 1.60 16.02 17.02
C SER A 51 1.09 15.13 15.87
N ASP A 52 1.09 13.81 16.06
CA ASP A 52 0.82 12.83 15.00
C ASP A 52 -0.56 12.19 15.14
N ARG A 53 -1.26 12.48 16.26
CA ARG A 53 -2.59 11.94 16.55
C ARG A 53 -3.65 12.49 15.60
N PRO A 54 -4.74 11.75 15.36
CA PRO A 54 -5.89 12.30 14.67
C PRO A 54 -6.53 13.40 15.52
N ILE A 55 -6.92 14.52 14.89
CA ILE A 55 -7.75 15.53 15.55
C ILE A 55 -9.20 15.08 15.38
N ILE A 56 -9.79 14.52 16.42
CA ILE A 56 -11.21 14.15 16.46
C ILE A 56 -11.91 15.24 17.25
N THR A 57 -12.65 16.10 16.58
CA THR A 57 -13.53 17.07 17.27
C THR A 57 -14.86 16.40 17.57
N THR A 58 -15.17 16.26 18.84
CA THR A 58 -16.43 15.68 19.36
C THR A 58 -17.53 16.71 19.59
N THR A 59 -17.33 17.96 19.22
CA THR A 59 -18.31 19.02 19.48
C THR A 59 -19.03 19.43 18.21
N GLU A 60 -20.36 19.24 18.21
CA GLU A 60 -21.35 19.93 17.36
C GLU A 60 -21.44 21.40 17.81
N GLU A 61 -20.39 22.18 17.73
CA GLU A 61 -20.51 23.62 17.89
C GLU A 61 -20.61 24.27 16.52
N GLN A 62 -21.79 24.78 16.25
CA GLN A 62 -22.12 25.69 15.18
C GLN A 62 -21.40 27.02 15.47
N ASP A 63 -20.19 27.18 14.96
CA ASP A 63 -19.56 28.48 14.90
C ASP A 63 -18.95 28.74 13.53
N ASP A 64 -19.35 29.87 13.00
CA ASP A 64 -19.18 30.39 11.64
C ASP A 64 -17.76 30.94 11.39
N ASP A 65 -16.72 30.40 12.07
CA ASP A 65 -15.35 30.83 11.86
C ASP A 65 -14.41 29.65 11.50
N SER A 66 -13.72 29.84 10.40
CA SER A 66 -13.08 28.90 9.49
C SER A 66 -11.86 28.12 10.00
N SER A 67 -11.69 27.86 11.29
CA SER A 67 -10.44 27.27 11.82
C SER A 67 -10.55 25.86 12.44
N PHE A 68 -11.74 25.28 12.62
CA PHE A 68 -11.89 23.94 13.24
C PHE A 68 -12.25 22.85 12.21
N VAL A 69 -11.30 21.98 11.94
CA VAL A 69 -11.42 20.87 10.98
C VAL A 69 -11.81 19.59 11.73
N GLY A 70 -13.06 19.48 12.15
CA GLY A 70 -13.65 18.20 12.53
C GLY A 70 -13.92 17.36 11.27
N ASN A 71 -13.66 16.08 11.29
CA ASN A 71 -13.93 15.01 10.28
C ASN A 71 -14.54 15.46 8.92
N LYS A 72 -13.97 16.51 8.28
CA LYS A 72 -14.43 16.96 6.97
C LYS A 72 -14.21 15.84 5.97
N LYS A 73 -15.23 15.59 5.15
CA LYS A 73 -15.19 14.60 4.07
C LYS A 73 -14.75 15.27 2.77
N ILE A 74 -14.13 14.47 1.92
CA ILE A 74 -13.80 14.86 0.56
C ILE A 74 -14.58 13.98 -0.41
N ASP A 75 -15.18 14.63 -1.40
CA ASP A 75 -15.72 13.98 -2.58
C ASP A 75 -14.59 13.85 -3.59
N LEU A 76 -13.98 12.67 -3.66
CA LEU A 76 -12.97 12.37 -4.68
C LEU A 76 -13.60 12.36 -6.07
N PRO A 77 -12.85 12.72 -7.11
CA PRO A 77 -13.30 12.51 -8.48
C PRO A 77 -13.72 11.05 -8.70
N ILE A 78 -14.87 10.86 -9.36
CA ILE A 78 -15.34 9.54 -9.76
C ILE A 78 -14.99 9.34 -11.23
N ILE A 79 -14.28 8.26 -11.52
CA ILE A 79 -13.92 7.84 -12.87
C ILE A 79 -14.75 6.59 -13.20
N ASP A 80 -15.57 6.70 -14.22
CA ASP A 80 -16.29 5.54 -14.78
C ASP A 80 -15.39 4.81 -15.76
N PHE A 81 -14.99 3.60 -15.43
CA PHE A 81 -14.09 2.81 -16.28
C PHE A 81 -14.74 2.43 -17.61
N SER A 82 -16.04 2.24 -17.66
CA SER A 82 -16.76 1.94 -18.90
C SER A 82 -16.67 3.08 -19.92
N GLU A 83 -16.56 4.33 -19.45
CA GLU A 83 -16.34 5.49 -20.32
C GLU A 83 -14.90 5.56 -20.85
N LEU A 84 -13.91 5.09 -20.09
CA LEU A 84 -12.51 5.01 -20.56
C LEU A 84 -12.33 4.05 -21.74
N ILE A 85 -13.22 3.07 -21.89
CA ILE A 85 -13.18 2.09 -22.98
C ILE A 85 -14.31 2.31 -24.00
N GLY A 86 -15.19 3.28 -23.74
CA GLY A 86 -16.37 3.59 -24.55
C GLY A 86 -16.22 4.83 -25.43
N SER A 87 -17.36 5.31 -25.94
CA SER A 87 -17.42 6.48 -26.83
C SER A 87 -17.04 7.80 -26.15
N ASN A 88 -17.12 7.89 -24.82
CA ASN A 88 -16.79 9.09 -24.04
C ASN A 88 -15.30 9.15 -23.60
N ARG A 89 -14.44 8.28 -24.17
CA ARG A 89 -13.04 8.11 -23.78
C ARG A 89 -12.31 9.44 -23.60
N LEU A 90 -12.41 10.36 -24.55
CA LEU A 90 -11.70 11.63 -24.49
C LEU A 90 -12.06 12.46 -23.24
N GLN A 91 -13.35 12.48 -22.87
CA GLN A 91 -13.79 13.19 -21.66
C GLN A 91 -13.34 12.45 -20.39
N ALA A 92 -13.43 11.12 -20.37
CA ALA A 92 -12.99 10.30 -19.27
C ALA A 92 -11.48 10.45 -19.03
N LEU A 93 -10.66 10.49 -20.08
CA LEU A 93 -9.21 10.76 -20.00
C LEU A 93 -8.90 12.14 -19.40
N ARG A 94 -9.66 13.19 -19.77
CA ARG A 94 -9.50 14.52 -19.17
C ARG A 94 -9.83 14.51 -17.68
N SER A 95 -10.90 13.80 -17.29
CA SER A 95 -11.29 13.63 -15.88
C SER A 95 -10.24 12.86 -15.10
N LEU A 96 -9.67 11.78 -15.68
CA LEU A 96 -8.59 10.99 -15.11
C LEU A 96 -7.32 11.83 -14.92
N ALA A 97 -6.91 12.58 -15.96
CA ALA A 97 -5.76 13.48 -15.88
C ALA A 97 -5.94 14.51 -14.76
N HIS A 98 -7.12 15.16 -14.69
CA HIS A 98 -7.46 16.11 -13.64
C HIS A 98 -7.39 15.48 -12.24
N ALA A 99 -7.93 14.28 -12.07
CA ALA A 99 -7.90 13.54 -10.80
C ALA A 99 -6.44 13.23 -10.36
N CYS A 100 -5.63 12.70 -11.26
CA CYS A 100 -4.22 12.38 -10.99
C CYS A 100 -3.37 13.64 -10.70
N GLN A 101 -3.66 14.74 -11.38
CA GLN A 101 -2.90 15.98 -11.25
C GLN A 101 -3.22 16.77 -9.97
N HIS A 102 -4.50 16.86 -9.60
CA HIS A 102 -4.96 17.74 -8.55
C HIS A 102 -5.26 17.04 -7.23
N TYR A 103 -5.73 15.80 -7.30
CA TYR A 103 -6.09 14.99 -6.12
C TYR A 103 -5.08 13.89 -5.83
N GLY A 104 -4.44 13.31 -6.86
CA GLY A 104 -3.63 12.12 -6.75
C GLY A 104 -4.42 10.86 -6.34
N PHE A 105 -5.74 11.00 -6.20
CA PHE A 105 -6.71 10.00 -5.79
C PHE A 105 -8.00 10.13 -6.59
N PHE A 106 -8.65 9.01 -6.86
CA PHE A 106 -10.00 8.98 -7.43
C PHE A 106 -10.73 7.70 -7.03
N GLN A 107 -12.04 7.68 -7.17
CA GLN A 107 -12.85 6.47 -7.02
C GLN A 107 -13.19 5.93 -8.41
N LEU A 108 -12.94 4.64 -8.61
CA LEU A 108 -13.15 3.94 -9.88
C LEU A 108 -14.40 3.08 -9.77
N VAL A 109 -15.37 3.37 -10.62
CA VAL A 109 -16.63 2.62 -10.74
C VAL A 109 -16.71 1.91 -12.09
N ASN A 110 -17.63 0.95 -12.24
CA ASN A 110 -17.86 0.18 -13.48
C ASN A 110 -16.57 -0.45 -14.04
N HIS A 111 -15.68 -0.88 -13.12
CA HIS A 111 -14.33 -1.37 -13.42
C HIS A 111 -14.28 -2.78 -14.06
N GLY A 112 -15.40 -3.47 -14.13
CA GLY A 112 -15.54 -4.77 -14.80
C GLY A 112 -15.20 -5.99 -13.94
N ILE A 113 -14.58 -5.84 -12.79
CA ILE A 113 -14.38 -6.94 -11.83
C ILE A 113 -15.74 -7.27 -11.20
N SER A 114 -16.15 -8.54 -11.22
CA SER A 114 -17.45 -8.94 -10.73
C SER A 114 -17.60 -8.74 -9.21
N GLU A 115 -18.82 -8.40 -8.77
CA GLU A 115 -19.13 -8.30 -7.33
C GLU A 115 -18.83 -9.59 -6.57
N GLU A 116 -18.98 -10.75 -7.24
CA GLU A 116 -18.68 -12.04 -6.63
C GLU A 116 -17.19 -12.21 -6.32
N VAL A 117 -16.28 -11.79 -7.21
CA VAL A 117 -14.82 -11.80 -6.96
C VAL A 117 -14.50 -10.90 -5.78
N ILE A 118 -15.07 -9.70 -5.73
CA ILE A 118 -14.87 -8.75 -4.64
C ILE A 118 -15.40 -9.32 -3.32
N ARG A 119 -16.61 -9.85 -3.32
CA ARG A 119 -17.24 -10.45 -2.13
C ARG A 119 -16.44 -11.64 -1.60
N ARG A 120 -16.02 -12.56 -2.49
CA ARG A 120 -15.19 -13.73 -2.11
C ARG A 120 -13.85 -13.30 -1.53
N MET A 121 -13.22 -12.27 -2.09
CA MET A 121 -11.95 -11.75 -1.56
C MET A 121 -12.11 -11.16 -0.16
N LYS A 122 -13.14 -10.33 0.06
CA LYS A 122 -13.45 -9.80 1.41
C LYS A 122 -13.73 -10.94 2.41
N ASP A 123 -14.50 -11.93 2.02
CA ASP A 123 -14.84 -13.08 2.86
C ASP A 123 -13.60 -13.92 3.24
N VAL A 124 -12.79 -14.31 2.26
CA VAL A 124 -11.64 -15.17 2.52
C VAL A 124 -10.59 -14.48 3.38
N MET A 125 -10.40 -13.16 3.22
CA MET A 125 -9.48 -12.40 4.11
C MET A 125 -10.07 -12.28 5.53
N GLY A 126 -11.37 -12.08 5.66
CA GLY A 126 -12.06 -12.13 6.96
C GLY A 126 -11.86 -13.48 7.65
N ARG A 127 -12.03 -14.58 6.93
CA ARG A 127 -11.80 -15.95 7.47
C ARG A 127 -10.33 -16.19 7.82
N PHE A 128 -9.37 -15.67 7.03
CA PHE A 128 -7.95 -15.74 7.37
C PHE A 128 -7.67 -15.04 8.71
N PHE A 129 -8.12 -13.80 8.90
CA PHE A 129 -7.91 -13.09 10.15
C PHE A 129 -8.66 -13.71 11.34
N ASN A 130 -9.73 -14.45 11.09
CA ASN A 130 -10.50 -15.15 12.15
C ASN A 130 -9.92 -16.52 12.53
N GLN A 131 -8.84 -16.98 11.91
CA GLN A 131 -8.13 -18.17 12.34
C GLN A 131 -7.50 -18.00 13.73
N ALA A 132 -7.19 -19.12 14.38
CA ALA A 132 -6.37 -19.11 15.59
C ALA A 132 -5.03 -18.38 15.34
N TYR A 133 -4.51 -17.73 16.38
CA TYR A 133 -3.25 -17.01 16.27
C TYR A 133 -2.11 -17.88 15.74
N GLU A 134 -2.02 -19.12 16.20
CA GLU A 134 -0.98 -20.08 15.83
C GLU A 134 -0.96 -20.34 14.32
N GLU A 135 -2.12 -20.37 13.66
CA GLU A 135 -2.20 -20.55 12.20
C GLU A 135 -1.70 -19.29 11.46
N ARG A 136 -2.10 -18.12 11.90
CA ARG A 136 -1.64 -16.84 11.32
C ARG A 136 -0.14 -16.62 11.57
N ALA A 137 0.34 -16.98 12.76
CA ALA A 137 1.73 -16.81 13.18
C ALA A 137 2.74 -17.60 12.34
N LYS A 138 2.32 -18.69 11.67
CA LYS A 138 3.17 -19.43 10.71
C LYS A 138 3.72 -18.56 9.59
N HIS A 139 3.09 -17.42 9.32
CA HIS A 139 3.46 -16.47 8.26
C HIS A 139 4.17 -15.22 8.81
N MET A 140 4.49 -15.19 10.10
CA MET A 140 5.26 -14.09 10.69
C MET A 140 6.73 -14.18 10.29
N THR A 141 7.26 -13.07 9.81
CA THR A 141 8.69 -12.93 9.47
C THR A 141 9.11 -11.46 9.51
N SER A 142 10.37 -11.20 9.86
CA SER A 142 11.02 -9.89 9.74
C SER A 142 11.50 -9.58 8.32
N ASP A 143 11.58 -10.61 7.46
CA ASP A 143 12.02 -10.42 6.08
C ASP A 143 10.97 -9.63 5.28
N MET A 144 11.32 -8.38 4.94
CA MET A 144 10.49 -7.51 4.13
C MET A 144 10.30 -8.02 2.68
N LYS A 145 11.20 -8.88 2.19
CA LYS A 145 11.17 -9.47 0.84
C LYS A 145 10.40 -10.79 0.78
N ALA A 146 10.03 -11.37 1.91
CA ALA A 146 9.32 -12.65 1.94
C ALA A 146 8.07 -12.60 1.06
N ALA A 147 7.81 -13.69 0.33
CA ALA A 147 6.63 -13.83 -0.54
C ALA A 147 5.31 -13.66 0.21
N VAL A 148 5.28 -14.11 1.46
CA VAL A 148 4.15 -13.98 2.39
C VAL A 148 4.64 -13.40 3.71
N ARG A 149 3.88 -12.47 4.25
CA ARG A 149 4.17 -11.90 5.57
C ARG A 149 2.88 -11.55 6.30
N TYR A 150 2.70 -12.12 7.47
CA TYR A 150 1.69 -11.70 8.43
C TYR A 150 2.37 -10.88 9.53
N GLY A 151 1.69 -9.90 10.07
CA GLY A 151 2.24 -9.12 11.19
C GLY A 151 1.29 -8.03 11.69
N THR A 152 1.80 -7.28 12.66
CA THR A 152 1.16 -6.06 13.19
C THR A 152 2.04 -4.86 12.95
N SER A 153 1.46 -3.65 12.91
CA SER A 153 2.16 -2.42 12.56
C SER A 153 2.81 -2.46 11.16
N PHE A 154 3.92 -1.79 10.92
CA PHE A 154 4.71 -1.89 9.69
C PHE A 154 5.90 -2.83 9.90
N SER A 155 6.68 -2.58 10.93
CA SER A 155 7.79 -3.42 11.35
C SER A 155 7.91 -3.45 12.87
N GLN A 156 7.59 -4.58 13.50
CA GLN A 156 7.66 -4.71 14.97
C GLN A 156 9.06 -4.46 15.55
N ASN A 157 10.10 -4.63 14.74
CA ASN A 157 11.48 -4.47 15.19
C ASN A 157 12.02 -3.04 15.02
N LYS A 158 11.32 -2.19 14.26
CA LYS A 158 11.81 -0.86 13.87
C LYS A 158 10.86 0.27 14.23
N ASP A 159 9.55 -0.02 14.30
CA ASP A 159 8.56 1.00 14.58
C ASP A 159 8.72 1.47 16.04
N SER A 160 8.92 2.77 16.22
CA SER A 160 8.98 3.40 17.54
C SER A 160 7.60 3.42 18.20
N VAL A 161 6.55 3.59 17.40
CA VAL A 161 5.14 3.50 17.78
C VAL A 161 4.43 2.55 16.85
N PHE A 162 3.64 1.64 17.40
CA PHE A 162 2.92 0.65 16.61
C PHE A 162 1.60 1.19 16.09
N CYS A 163 1.27 0.82 14.84
CA CYS A 163 -0.04 1.05 14.26
C CYS A 163 -1.08 0.06 14.82
N TRP A 164 -2.30 0.51 15.04
CA TRP A 164 -3.41 -0.35 15.46
C TRP A 164 -3.97 -1.14 14.26
N ARG A 165 -3.16 -2.10 13.78
CA ARG A 165 -3.40 -2.85 12.54
C ARG A 165 -2.69 -4.19 12.53
N ASP A 166 -3.39 -5.24 12.08
CA ASP A 166 -2.77 -6.48 11.59
C ASP A 166 -2.88 -6.52 10.06
N PHE A 167 -1.95 -7.22 9.40
CA PHE A 167 -1.93 -7.34 7.95
C PHE A 167 -1.46 -8.71 7.47
N LEU A 168 -1.92 -9.09 6.27
CA LEU A 168 -1.36 -10.16 5.46
C LEU A 168 -0.86 -9.57 4.15
N LYS A 169 0.45 -9.66 3.91
CA LYS A 169 1.09 -9.30 2.64
C LYS A 169 1.32 -10.53 1.79
N LEU A 170 0.98 -10.45 0.52
CA LEU A 170 1.22 -11.47 -0.50
C LEU A 170 1.91 -10.81 -1.70
N LEU A 171 3.06 -11.33 -2.15
CA LEU A 171 3.58 -11.02 -3.47
C LEU A 171 2.79 -11.82 -4.50
N CYS A 172 2.42 -11.19 -5.64
CA CYS A 172 1.45 -11.74 -6.56
C CYS A 172 1.96 -11.93 -7.99
N HIS A 173 2.96 -11.16 -8.43
CA HIS A 173 3.41 -11.25 -9.81
C HIS A 173 4.92 -11.54 -9.88
N PRO A 174 5.36 -12.52 -10.68
CA PRO A 174 4.52 -13.48 -11.42
C PRO A 174 3.82 -14.47 -10.46
N LEU A 175 2.55 -14.74 -10.75
CA LEU A 175 1.70 -15.53 -9.85
C LEU A 175 2.21 -16.96 -9.67
N SER A 176 2.75 -17.59 -10.73
CA SER A 176 3.34 -18.93 -10.71
C SER A 176 4.42 -19.10 -9.64
N ASP A 177 5.19 -18.05 -9.39
CA ASP A 177 6.34 -18.10 -8.48
C ASP A 177 5.90 -17.94 -7.02
N TYR A 178 4.86 -17.14 -6.78
CA TYR A 178 4.46 -16.78 -5.42
C TYR A 178 3.29 -17.58 -4.86
N LEU A 179 2.35 -18.02 -5.70
CA LEU A 179 1.17 -18.79 -5.30
C LEU A 179 1.48 -20.05 -4.47
N PRO A 180 2.54 -20.83 -4.76
CA PRO A 180 2.90 -21.99 -3.94
C PRO A 180 3.25 -21.65 -2.48
N HIS A 181 3.67 -20.42 -2.21
CA HIS A 181 4.06 -19.94 -0.89
C HIS A 181 2.89 -19.37 -0.06
N TRP A 182 1.75 -19.05 -0.71
CA TRP A 182 0.62 -18.43 -0.02
C TRP A 182 0.00 -19.37 1.01
N PRO A 183 -0.73 -18.86 2.02
CA PRO A 183 -1.40 -19.67 3.01
C PRO A 183 -2.31 -20.72 2.38
N GLN A 184 -2.32 -21.92 2.94
CA GLN A 184 -3.23 -23.00 2.51
C GLN A 184 -4.57 -22.97 3.25
N SER A 185 -4.66 -22.18 4.29
CA SER A 185 -5.87 -22.01 5.09
C SER A 185 -6.24 -20.53 5.18
N PRO A 186 -7.49 -20.17 4.94
CA PRO A 186 -8.62 -20.99 4.49
C PRO A 186 -8.35 -21.76 3.18
N MET A 187 -9.00 -22.92 2.99
CA MET A 187 -8.68 -23.85 1.90
C MET A 187 -8.81 -23.24 0.49
N ASP A 188 -9.72 -22.29 0.30
CA ASP A 188 -9.98 -21.58 -0.95
C ASP A 188 -9.20 -20.25 -1.07
N LEU A 189 -8.35 -19.90 -0.09
CA LEU A 189 -7.62 -18.61 -0.09
C LEU A 189 -6.78 -18.45 -1.35
N ARG A 190 -6.03 -19.47 -1.75
CA ARG A 190 -5.16 -19.41 -2.92
C ARG A 190 -5.94 -19.17 -4.21
N GLU A 191 -7.04 -19.89 -4.42
CA GLU A 191 -7.90 -19.74 -5.59
C GLU A 191 -8.52 -18.35 -5.64
N VAL A 192 -9.16 -17.93 -4.55
CA VAL A 192 -9.86 -16.64 -4.48
C VAL A 192 -8.90 -15.47 -4.63
N ALA A 193 -7.78 -15.49 -3.90
CA ALA A 193 -6.81 -14.41 -3.95
C ALA A 193 -6.05 -14.36 -5.29
N ALA A 194 -5.82 -15.52 -5.95
CA ALA A 194 -5.23 -15.57 -7.28
C ALA A 194 -6.16 -14.92 -8.33
N THR A 195 -7.43 -15.31 -8.36
CA THR A 195 -8.42 -14.69 -9.25
C THR A 195 -8.48 -13.17 -9.04
N TYR A 196 -8.54 -12.73 -7.77
CA TYR A 196 -8.57 -11.29 -7.46
C TYR A 196 -7.26 -10.58 -7.88
N ALA A 197 -6.10 -11.23 -7.73
CA ALA A 197 -4.82 -10.67 -8.15
C ALA A 197 -4.75 -10.49 -9.66
N GLU A 198 -5.18 -11.50 -10.45
CA GLU A 198 -5.23 -11.43 -11.90
C GLU A 198 -6.17 -10.34 -12.39
N GLU A 199 -7.39 -10.27 -11.85
CA GLU A 199 -8.39 -9.25 -12.23
C GLU A 199 -7.89 -7.83 -11.90
N THR A 200 -7.29 -7.62 -10.74
CA THR A 200 -6.74 -6.30 -10.36
C THR A 200 -5.49 -5.95 -11.17
N ASN A 201 -4.69 -6.93 -11.56
CA ASN A 201 -3.55 -6.68 -12.46
C ASN A 201 -4.00 -6.28 -13.86
N ASN A 202 -4.99 -6.97 -14.42
CA ASN A 202 -5.57 -6.61 -15.71
C ASN A 202 -6.20 -5.21 -15.69
N LEU A 203 -6.91 -4.88 -14.61
CA LEU A 203 -7.46 -3.53 -14.43
C LEU A 203 -6.36 -2.47 -14.33
N PHE A 204 -5.28 -2.76 -13.59
CA PHE A 204 -4.13 -1.88 -13.45
C PHE A 204 -3.48 -1.59 -14.82
N LEU A 205 -3.21 -2.60 -15.64
CA LEU A 205 -2.61 -2.43 -16.97
C LEU A 205 -3.45 -1.50 -17.85
N ARG A 206 -4.75 -1.72 -17.91
CA ARG A 206 -5.69 -0.88 -18.67
C ARG A 206 -5.77 0.56 -18.14
N LEU A 207 -5.67 0.75 -16.81
CA LEU A 207 -5.59 2.08 -16.22
C LEU A 207 -4.26 2.77 -16.58
N MET A 208 -3.16 2.02 -16.62
CA MET A 208 -1.86 2.58 -17.00
C MET A 208 -1.84 3.02 -18.46
N GLU A 209 -2.43 2.27 -19.40
CA GLU A 209 -2.64 2.71 -20.79
C GLU A 209 -3.37 4.06 -20.84
N ALA A 210 -4.51 4.17 -20.12
CA ALA A 210 -5.27 5.42 -20.08
C ALA A 210 -4.47 6.57 -19.44
N ILE A 211 -3.69 6.29 -18.42
CA ILE A 211 -2.82 7.28 -17.75
C ILE A 211 -1.72 7.76 -18.69
N LEU A 212 -1.07 6.88 -19.42
CA LEU A 212 -0.04 7.26 -20.41
C LEU A 212 -0.64 8.09 -21.53
N GLU A 213 -1.79 7.68 -22.08
CA GLU A 213 -2.51 8.46 -23.08
C GLU A 213 -2.90 9.86 -22.56
N SER A 214 -3.35 9.95 -21.31
CA SER A 214 -3.71 11.23 -20.67
C SER A 214 -2.49 12.15 -20.42
N LEU A 215 -1.28 11.58 -20.35
CA LEU A 215 -0.01 12.31 -20.31
C LEU A 215 0.48 12.73 -21.70
N GLY A 216 -0.19 12.29 -22.78
CA GLY A 216 0.22 12.51 -24.17
C GLY A 216 1.33 11.55 -24.62
N ILE A 217 1.53 10.44 -23.93
CA ILE A 217 2.51 9.40 -24.27
C ILE A 217 1.79 8.31 -25.07
N LYS A 218 2.17 8.14 -26.34
CA LYS A 218 1.64 7.09 -27.22
C LYS A 218 2.64 5.95 -27.34
N GLU A 219 2.15 4.72 -27.31
CA GLU A 219 2.97 3.51 -27.39
C GLU A 219 3.76 3.40 -28.71
N GLU A 220 3.13 3.80 -29.83
CA GLU A 220 3.72 3.71 -31.18
C GLU A 220 4.99 4.58 -31.35
N GLU A 221 5.20 5.57 -30.49
CA GLU A 221 6.32 6.49 -30.57
C GLU A 221 7.52 6.04 -29.70
N GLU A 222 7.44 4.90 -29.02
CA GLU A 222 8.51 4.36 -28.17
C GLU A 222 9.42 3.35 -28.91
N GLU A 223 9.23 3.16 -30.24
CA GLU A 223 10.02 2.18 -31.01
C GLU A 223 11.53 2.45 -31.07
N ASP A 224 11.98 3.68 -30.82
CA ASP A 224 13.39 4.04 -30.93
C ASP A 224 14.26 3.66 -29.72
N ASP A 225 13.65 3.21 -28.60
CA ASP A 225 14.41 2.77 -27.43
C ASP A 225 13.74 1.57 -26.76
N ASN A 226 14.05 0.35 -27.22
CA ASN A 226 13.58 -0.94 -26.67
C ASN A 226 13.68 -1.05 -25.13
N ASN A 227 14.35 -0.11 -24.48
CA ASN A 227 14.56 -0.07 -23.04
C ASN A 227 13.60 0.88 -22.30
N ASN A 228 12.74 1.65 -22.99
CA ASN A 228 11.90 2.69 -22.40
C ASN A 228 10.40 2.40 -22.43
N ASN A 229 9.92 1.38 -23.16
CA ASN A 229 8.48 1.05 -23.19
C ASN A 229 8.01 0.55 -21.83
N ILE A 230 7.31 1.44 -21.09
CA ILE A 230 6.84 1.17 -19.74
C ILE A 230 5.75 0.08 -19.75
N MET A 231 4.84 0.07 -20.74
CA MET A 231 3.78 -0.93 -20.83
C MET A 231 4.34 -2.33 -21.06
N LYS A 232 5.27 -2.47 -21.99
CA LYS A 232 5.97 -3.75 -22.21
C LYS A 232 6.63 -4.28 -20.94
N LYS A 233 7.29 -3.41 -20.17
CA LYS A 233 7.90 -3.80 -18.89
C LYS A 233 6.88 -4.23 -17.86
N LEU A 234 5.70 -3.60 -17.84
CA LEU A 234 4.62 -3.96 -16.93
C LEU A 234 3.99 -5.30 -17.30
N GLU A 235 3.77 -5.55 -18.59
CA GLU A 235 3.20 -6.80 -19.11
C GLU A 235 4.14 -7.99 -18.93
N GLU A 236 5.43 -7.81 -19.25
CA GLU A 236 6.42 -8.89 -19.19
C GLU A 236 6.89 -9.24 -17.79
N GLY A 237 6.83 -8.31 -16.85
CA GLY A 237 7.45 -8.54 -15.54
C GLY A 237 7.11 -7.52 -14.46
N GLY A 238 5.99 -6.82 -14.56
CA GLY A 238 5.53 -5.88 -13.54
C GLY A 238 5.53 -6.48 -12.14
N SER A 239 5.47 -5.68 -11.12
CA SER A 239 5.36 -6.16 -9.74
C SER A 239 3.97 -5.88 -9.19
N GLN A 240 3.42 -6.87 -8.49
CA GLN A 240 2.16 -6.75 -7.77
C GLN A 240 2.33 -7.28 -6.34
N MET A 241 1.86 -6.51 -5.39
CA MET A 241 1.82 -6.88 -3.98
C MET A 241 0.43 -6.59 -3.42
N MET A 242 -0.23 -7.59 -2.86
CA MET A 242 -1.48 -7.39 -2.12
C MET A 242 -1.20 -7.28 -0.62
N VAL A 243 -1.89 -6.35 0.03
CA VAL A 243 -1.87 -6.20 1.50
C VAL A 243 -3.31 -6.15 1.99
N ALA A 244 -3.77 -7.26 2.58
CA ALA A 244 -5.01 -7.26 3.33
C ALA A 244 -4.75 -6.70 4.73
N ASN A 245 -5.59 -5.77 5.18
CA ASN A 245 -5.46 -5.10 6.46
C ASN A 245 -6.69 -5.36 7.31
N LEU A 246 -6.48 -5.57 8.59
CA LEU A 246 -7.50 -5.62 9.62
C LEU A 246 -7.20 -4.55 10.67
N TYR A 247 -8.18 -3.70 10.93
CA TYR A 247 -8.17 -2.68 11.98
C TYR A 247 -9.26 -3.04 13.00
N PRO A 248 -8.92 -3.76 14.08
CA PRO A 248 -9.89 -4.11 15.13
C PRO A 248 -10.45 -2.87 15.85
N PRO A 249 -11.58 -2.99 16.58
CA PRO A 249 -12.07 -1.92 17.43
C PRO A 249 -10.98 -1.41 18.36
N CYS A 250 -10.91 -0.10 18.54
CA CYS A 250 -9.89 0.57 19.35
C CYS A 250 -10.54 1.36 20.49
N PRO A 251 -10.16 1.10 21.75
CA PRO A 251 -10.82 1.76 22.89
C PRO A 251 -10.54 3.28 22.97
N GLU A 252 -9.43 3.74 22.40
CA GLU A 252 -9.01 5.15 22.41
C GLU A 252 -8.53 5.56 21.00
N PRO A 253 -9.46 5.69 20.02
CA PRO A 253 -9.10 5.90 18.61
C PRO A 253 -8.43 7.25 18.33
N ASP A 254 -8.58 8.23 19.19
CA ASP A 254 -7.96 9.55 19.15
C ASP A 254 -6.48 9.55 19.55
N LEU A 255 -5.99 8.48 20.17
CA LEU A 255 -4.59 8.37 20.59
C LEU A 255 -3.71 7.60 19.58
N THR A 256 -4.30 6.96 18.56
CA THR A 256 -3.60 6.05 17.67
C THR A 256 -4.03 6.20 16.21
N LEU A 257 -3.33 5.49 15.33
CA LEU A 257 -3.64 5.39 13.90
C LEU A 257 -3.59 3.93 13.46
N GLY A 258 -4.48 3.56 12.55
CA GLY A 258 -4.40 2.28 11.83
C GLY A 258 -3.21 2.26 10.87
N MET A 259 -2.88 3.40 10.26
CA MET A 259 -1.70 3.62 9.43
C MET A 259 -1.27 5.09 9.54
N PRO A 260 -0.01 5.39 9.84
CA PRO A 260 0.47 6.77 9.91
C PRO A 260 0.52 7.41 8.52
N PRO A 261 0.69 8.75 8.44
CA PRO A 261 0.84 9.43 7.16
C PRO A 261 1.96 8.86 6.32
N HIS A 262 1.64 8.43 5.08
CA HIS A 262 2.61 7.89 4.11
C HIS A 262 2.14 8.16 2.68
N SER A 263 3.04 7.98 1.72
CA SER A 263 2.75 7.83 0.30
C SER A 263 3.07 6.40 -0.13
N ASP A 264 2.43 5.93 -1.20
CA ASP A 264 2.72 4.61 -1.75
C ASP A 264 3.90 4.65 -2.70
N TYR A 265 4.74 3.64 -2.62
CA TYR A 265 5.97 3.55 -3.40
C TYR A 265 5.73 3.36 -4.91
N GLY A 266 4.73 2.55 -5.31
CA GLY A 266 4.54 2.06 -6.67
C GLY A 266 4.07 3.09 -7.71
N LEU A 267 3.50 2.57 -8.82
CA LEU A 267 2.84 3.38 -9.85
C LEU A 267 1.41 3.71 -9.43
N LEU A 268 0.60 2.68 -9.15
CA LEU A 268 -0.77 2.81 -8.68
C LEU A 268 -1.04 1.82 -7.54
N THR A 269 -1.90 2.21 -6.64
CA THR A 269 -2.55 1.33 -5.67
C THR A 269 -4.05 1.29 -5.96
N LEU A 270 -4.61 0.09 -6.07
CA LEU A 270 -6.04 -0.18 -6.15
C LEU A 270 -6.50 -0.65 -4.78
N LEU A 271 -7.23 0.19 -4.05
CA LEU A 271 -7.70 -0.11 -2.70
C LEU A 271 -9.17 -0.51 -2.72
N LEU A 272 -9.43 -1.76 -2.37
CA LEU A 272 -10.75 -2.24 -1.98
C LEU A 272 -10.92 -1.98 -0.48
N GLN A 273 -11.81 -1.07 -0.11
CA GLN A 273 -12.03 -0.72 1.30
C GLN A 273 -13.37 -1.24 1.83
N ASP A 274 -13.50 -1.20 3.14
CA ASP A 274 -14.76 -1.42 3.83
C ASP A 274 -15.79 -0.38 3.38
N GLU A 275 -17.03 -0.81 3.18
CA GLU A 275 -18.12 0.06 2.72
C GLU A 275 -18.88 0.71 3.86
N GLU A 276 -18.84 0.11 5.05
CA GLU A 276 -19.58 0.58 6.23
C GLU A 276 -18.69 1.41 7.17
N VAL A 277 -17.39 1.13 7.23
CA VAL A 277 -16.48 1.75 8.20
C VAL A 277 -15.51 2.67 7.49
N GLU A 278 -15.72 3.95 7.64
CA GLU A 278 -14.78 4.99 7.18
C GLU A 278 -13.46 4.89 7.96
N GLY A 279 -12.35 5.28 7.33
CA GLY A 279 -11.05 5.31 8.01
C GLY A 279 -9.94 5.91 7.14
N LEU A 280 -10.06 5.82 5.81
CA LEU A 280 -9.07 6.42 4.91
C LEU A 280 -9.19 7.94 4.95
N GLN A 281 -8.07 8.61 5.23
CA GLN A 281 -7.93 10.07 5.07
C GLN A 281 -6.81 10.39 4.10
N ILE A 282 -7.01 11.41 3.27
CA ILE A 282 -6.00 11.98 2.39
C ILE A 282 -5.65 13.40 2.84
N GLN A 283 -4.40 13.82 2.58
CA GLN A 283 -3.99 15.19 2.81
C GLN A 283 -4.27 16.03 1.56
N PHE A 284 -5.28 16.86 1.62
CA PHE A 284 -5.65 17.76 0.52
C PHE A 284 -5.61 19.22 0.98
N GLN A 285 -4.85 20.06 0.25
CA GLN A 285 -4.64 21.48 0.60
C GLN A 285 -4.22 21.69 2.07
N GLY A 286 -3.31 20.83 2.57
CA GLY A 286 -2.81 20.89 3.95
C GLY A 286 -3.74 20.35 5.03
N LYS A 287 -4.94 19.85 4.67
CA LYS A 287 -5.94 19.33 5.61
C LYS A 287 -6.13 17.84 5.43
N TRP A 288 -6.39 17.12 6.51
CA TRP A 288 -6.79 15.72 6.50
C TRP A 288 -8.29 15.60 6.25
N LEU A 289 -8.68 14.93 5.16
CA LEU A 289 -10.07 14.77 4.75
C LEU A 289 -10.39 13.29 4.61
N THR A 290 -11.55 12.88 5.16
CA THR A 290 -12.01 11.49 5.12
C THR A 290 -12.63 11.17 3.77
N VAL A 291 -12.19 10.06 3.18
CA VAL A 291 -12.74 9.54 1.92
C VAL A 291 -13.99 8.73 2.23
N LYS A 292 -15.13 9.17 1.69
CA LYS A 292 -16.40 8.43 1.80
C LYS A 292 -16.34 7.20 0.88
N PRO A 293 -16.60 5.98 1.40
CA PRO A 293 -16.69 4.78 0.57
C PRO A 293 -17.84 4.86 -0.43
N ILE A 294 -17.60 4.34 -1.64
CA ILE A 294 -18.65 4.02 -2.62
C ILE A 294 -18.68 2.49 -2.73
N SER A 295 -19.91 1.92 -2.67
CA SER A 295 -20.08 0.48 -2.79
C SER A 295 -19.58 -0.01 -4.14
N ASN A 296 -18.92 -1.16 -4.14
CA ASN A 296 -18.34 -1.80 -5.33
C ASN A 296 -17.45 -0.85 -6.16
N ALA A 297 -16.68 0.03 -5.50
CA ALA A 297 -15.69 0.89 -6.13
C ALA A 297 -14.30 0.64 -5.57
N PHE A 298 -13.28 0.86 -6.38
CA PHE A 298 -11.91 0.99 -5.90
C PHE A 298 -11.57 2.45 -5.61
N VAL A 299 -10.87 2.70 -4.52
CA VAL A 299 -10.10 3.94 -4.38
C VAL A 299 -8.76 3.69 -5.06
N VAL A 300 -8.42 4.51 -6.04
CA VAL A 300 -7.16 4.42 -6.78
C VAL A 300 -6.30 5.62 -6.44
N ASN A 301 -5.03 5.39 -6.13
CA ASN A 301 -4.08 6.47 -5.88
C ASN A 301 -2.80 6.34 -6.69
N VAL A 302 -2.28 7.49 -7.05
CA VAL A 302 -0.97 7.69 -7.67
C VAL A 302 0.12 7.43 -6.63
N GLY A 303 1.09 6.57 -6.98
CA GLY A 303 2.25 6.30 -6.15
C GLY A 303 3.47 7.15 -6.55
N ASP A 304 4.53 7.04 -5.74
CA ASP A 304 5.77 7.82 -5.90
C ASP A 304 6.46 7.57 -7.24
N HIS A 305 6.41 6.33 -7.75
CA HIS A 305 6.97 5.98 -9.06
C HIS A 305 6.26 6.70 -10.21
N LEU A 306 4.93 6.82 -10.15
CA LEU A 306 4.18 7.53 -11.18
C LEU A 306 4.39 9.05 -11.06
N GLU A 307 4.57 9.61 -9.85
CA GLU A 307 4.97 11.01 -9.68
C GLU A 307 6.34 11.26 -10.31
N ILE A 308 7.32 10.37 -10.09
CA ILE A 308 8.66 10.47 -10.69
C ILE A 308 8.55 10.34 -12.22
N PHE A 309 7.91 9.29 -12.72
CA PHE A 309 7.77 9.03 -14.16
C PHE A 309 7.08 10.19 -14.89
N SER A 310 6.02 10.74 -14.32
CA SER A 310 5.30 11.88 -14.87
C SER A 310 6.02 13.23 -14.71
N ASN A 311 7.27 13.24 -14.23
CA ASN A 311 8.05 14.43 -13.91
C ASN A 311 7.32 15.40 -12.98
N GLY A 312 6.49 14.84 -12.07
CA GLY A 312 5.68 15.58 -11.09
C GLY A 312 4.40 16.19 -11.64
N ARG A 313 3.95 15.81 -12.85
CA ARG A 313 2.62 16.23 -13.35
C ARG A 313 1.52 15.59 -12.55
N TYR A 314 1.62 14.28 -12.26
CA TYR A 314 0.70 13.54 -11.39
C TYR A 314 1.27 13.46 -9.99
N LYS A 315 0.40 13.46 -8.97
CA LYS A 315 0.80 13.66 -7.58
C LYS A 315 0.58 12.41 -6.75
N SER A 316 1.63 11.89 -6.16
CA SER A 316 1.52 10.97 -5.04
C SER A 316 1.13 11.77 -3.79
N VAL A 317 0.07 11.39 -3.10
CA VAL A 317 -0.50 12.18 -2.00
C VAL A 317 -0.40 11.43 -0.68
N LEU A 318 -0.08 12.17 0.39
CA LEU A 318 -0.08 11.63 1.74
C LEU A 318 -1.47 11.18 2.14
N HIS A 319 -1.54 9.96 2.70
CA HIS A 319 -2.77 9.41 3.25
C HIS A 319 -2.47 8.66 4.55
N ARG A 320 -3.50 8.45 5.36
CA ARG A 320 -3.44 7.75 6.64
C ARG A 320 -4.74 7.00 6.90
N VAL A 321 -4.74 6.14 7.92
CA VAL A 321 -5.94 5.37 8.30
C VAL A 321 -6.27 5.63 9.77
N LEU A 322 -7.51 6.07 10.01
CA LEU A 322 -8.11 6.15 11.32
C LEU A 322 -8.65 4.77 11.73
N VAL A 323 -8.81 4.58 13.03
CA VAL A 323 -9.46 3.39 13.60
C VAL A 323 -10.80 3.76 14.21
N ASN A 324 -11.66 2.76 14.39
CA ASN A 324 -12.99 2.94 14.92
C ASN A 324 -13.10 2.33 16.34
N GLU A 325 -13.87 2.93 17.20
CA GLU A 325 -14.04 2.47 18.58
C GLU A 325 -14.84 1.16 18.67
N ILE A 326 -15.83 0.99 17.80
CA ILE A 326 -16.86 -0.06 17.94
C ILE A 326 -16.70 -1.15 16.87
N LYS A 327 -16.44 -0.75 15.63
CA LYS A 327 -16.43 -1.65 14.46
C LYS A 327 -15.01 -1.94 13.98
N SER A 328 -14.75 -3.19 13.63
CA SER A 328 -13.57 -3.53 12.82
C SER A 328 -13.71 -2.97 11.42
N ARG A 329 -12.61 -2.54 10.82
CA ARG A 329 -12.51 -2.18 9.40
C ARG A 329 -11.56 -3.14 8.72
N THR A 330 -11.87 -3.50 7.47
CA THR A 330 -10.98 -4.28 6.61
C THR A 330 -10.70 -3.53 5.31
N SER A 331 -9.56 -3.82 4.69
CA SER A 331 -9.25 -3.34 3.34
C SER A 331 -8.25 -4.26 2.66
N VAL A 332 -8.25 -4.25 1.32
CA VAL A 332 -7.25 -4.95 0.51
C VAL A 332 -6.64 -3.94 -0.46
N ALA A 333 -5.36 -3.66 -0.29
CA ALA A 333 -4.59 -2.81 -1.20
C ALA A 333 -3.84 -3.70 -2.20
N SER A 334 -4.03 -3.48 -3.50
CA SER A 334 -3.23 -4.07 -4.56
C SER A 334 -2.28 -3.00 -5.09
N LEU A 335 -1.00 -3.12 -4.77
CA LEU A 335 0.05 -2.18 -5.12
C LEU A 335 0.78 -2.69 -6.37
N HIS A 336 0.86 -1.84 -7.38
CA HIS A 336 1.42 -2.19 -8.68
C HIS A 336 2.59 -1.27 -9.05
N SER A 337 3.63 -1.84 -9.64
CA SER A 337 4.79 -1.10 -10.11
C SER A 337 5.56 -1.85 -11.21
N LEU A 338 6.64 -1.24 -11.67
CA LEU A 338 7.62 -1.88 -12.54
C LEU A 338 8.28 -3.08 -11.84
N PRO A 339 8.95 -3.97 -12.59
CA PRO A 339 9.79 -5.01 -12.00
C PRO A 339 10.77 -4.44 -10.98
N PHE A 340 11.05 -5.19 -9.91
CA PHE A 340 11.93 -4.73 -8.82
C PHE A 340 13.38 -4.40 -9.26
N ASN A 341 13.82 -4.93 -10.38
CA ASN A 341 15.13 -4.66 -10.98
C ASN A 341 15.13 -3.50 -12.00
N CYS A 342 13.96 -2.88 -12.23
CA CYS A 342 13.86 -1.76 -13.17
C CYS A 342 14.08 -0.42 -12.48
N THR A 343 14.71 0.49 -13.22
CA THR A 343 14.86 1.89 -12.80
C THR A 343 13.67 2.70 -13.28
N VAL A 344 13.10 3.49 -12.39
CA VAL A 344 12.09 4.51 -12.67
C VAL A 344 12.78 5.85 -12.87
N LYS A 345 12.47 6.51 -13.96
CA LYS A 345 13.00 7.85 -14.31
C LYS A 345 11.90 8.70 -14.93
N PRO A 346 12.00 10.03 -14.85
CA PRO A 346 11.07 10.90 -15.58
C PRO A 346 11.10 10.60 -17.08
N SER A 347 9.91 10.48 -17.69
CA SER A 347 9.79 10.27 -19.13
C SER A 347 10.39 11.46 -19.88
N LEU A 348 11.24 11.18 -20.89
CA LEU A 348 11.87 12.22 -21.71
C LEU A 348 10.83 13.03 -22.49
N LYS A 349 9.69 12.45 -22.84
CA LYS A 349 8.55 13.15 -23.50
C LYS A 349 7.90 14.23 -22.63
N LEU A 350 8.15 14.19 -21.31
CA LEU A 350 7.61 15.14 -20.33
C LEU A 350 8.65 16.14 -19.82
N ILE A 351 9.83 16.16 -20.46
CA ILE A 351 10.93 17.05 -20.11
C ILE A 351 11.19 17.97 -21.30
N ASP A 352 11.16 19.27 -21.05
CA ASP A 352 11.50 20.34 -22.00
C ASP A 352 12.12 21.53 -21.24
N ASP A 353 12.46 22.61 -21.94
CA ASP A 353 13.04 23.81 -21.33
C ASP A 353 12.14 24.46 -20.27
N ALA A 354 10.81 24.37 -20.46
CA ALA A 354 9.83 24.88 -19.52
C ALA A 354 9.57 23.89 -18.36
N ASN A 355 9.85 22.61 -18.58
CA ASN A 355 9.64 21.53 -17.61
C ASN A 355 10.91 20.67 -17.47
N PRO A 356 11.99 21.19 -16.87
CA PRO A 356 13.23 20.46 -16.72
C PRO A 356 13.05 19.22 -15.83
N LYS A 357 13.98 18.28 -15.94
CA LYS A 357 13.98 17.08 -15.10
C LYS A 357 13.92 17.45 -13.61
N ARG A 358 12.93 16.92 -12.86
CA ARG A 358 12.66 17.27 -11.46
C ARG A 358 13.07 16.18 -10.48
N TYR A 359 13.27 14.96 -10.94
CA TYR A 359 13.55 13.80 -10.08
C TYR A 359 14.81 13.06 -10.53
N LYS A 360 15.51 12.52 -9.53
CA LYS A 360 16.59 11.54 -9.74
C LYS A 360 15.97 10.20 -10.14
N ASP A 361 16.70 9.43 -10.93
CA ASP A 361 16.36 8.04 -11.19
C ASP A 361 16.36 7.25 -9.88
N THR A 362 15.47 6.26 -9.78
CA THR A 362 15.32 5.43 -8.58
C THR A 362 14.93 4.01 -8.95
N ASP A 363 15.18 3.07 -8.04
CA ASP A 363 14.82 1.67 -8.15
C ASP A 363 14.34 1.10 -6.80
N PHE A 364 13.84 -0.13 -6.81
CA PHE A 364 13.35 -0.78 -5.61
C PHE A 364 14.45 -1.04 -4.57
N HIS A 365 15.68 -1.29 -5.02
CA HIS A 365 16.81 -1.47 -4.12
C HIS A 365 17.10 -0.20 -3.31
N THR A 366 17.11 0.96 -3.98
CA THR A 366 17.26 2.27 -3.35
C THR A 366 16.16 2.53 -2.31
N PHE A 367 14.90 2.17 -2.64
CA PHE A 367 13.79 2.27 -1.70
C PHE A 367 13.97 1.34 -0.50
N LEU A 368 14.30 0.07 -0.73
CA LEU A 368 14.53 -0.89 0.36
C LEU A 368 15.68 -0.45 1.27
N ALA A 369 16.77 0.04 0.70
CA ALA A 369 17.90 0.57 1.49
C ALA A 369 17.44 1.75 2.36
N TYR A 370 16.62 2.65 1.81
CA TYR A 370 16.06 3.78 2.54
C TYR A 370 15.18 3.33 3.72
N VAL A 371 14.17 2.48 3.49
CA VAL A 371 13.26 2.02 4.56
C VAL A 371 13.91 1.03 5.52
N SER A 372 15.05 0.44 5.14
CA SER A 372 15.85 -0.42 6.00
C SER A 372 16.75 0.37 6.94
N SER A 373 17.13 1.60 6.57
CA SER A 373 18.04 2.45 7.35
C SER A 373 17.33 3.36 8.34
N ARG A 374 16.03 3.61 8.16
CA ARG A 374 15.23 4.53 9.00
C ARG A 374 13.75 4.17 8.98
N GLU A 375 13.03 4.64 9.98
CA GLU A 375 11.58 4.58 10.00
C GLU A 375 11.02 5.45 8.85
N PRO A 376 10.17 4.92 7.96
CA PRO A 376 9.56 5.72 6.91
C PRO A 376 8.63 6.78 7.52
N LYS A 377 8.82 8.04 7.15
CA LYS A 377 7.95 9.15 7.57
C LYS A 377 7.43 9.91 6.36
N GLY A 378 6.13 10.00 6.25
CA GLY A 378 5.46 10.81 5.23
C GLY A 378 5.94 10.51 3.80
N LYS A 379 6.47 11.53 3.13
CA LYS A 379 7.00 11.48 1.75
C LYS A 379 8.52 11.64 1.70
N ASP A 380 9.23 11.36 2.75
CA ASP A 380 10.67 11.63 2.86
C ASP A 380 11.48 10.92 1.76
N PHE A 381 11.07 9.69 1.38
CA PHE A 381 11.70 8.99 0.27
C PHE A 381 11.56 9.77 -1.04
N LEU A 382 10.35 10.12 -1.42
CA LEU A 382 10.08 10.88 -2.64
C LEU A 382 10.78 12.24 -2.63
N HIS A 383 10.78 12.94 -1.50
CA HIS A 383 11.50 14.20 -1.33
C HIS A 383 13.01 14.04 -1.55
N SER A 384 13.61 12.92 -1.11
CA SER A 384 15.01 12.62 -1.34
C SER A 384 15.37 12.41 -2.80
N ARG A 385 14.37 12.13 -3.65
CA ARG A 385 14.53 11.96 -5.11
C ARG A 385 14.39 13.26 -5.88
N LYS A 386 13.86 14.34 -5.28
CA LYS A 386 13.77 15.65 -5.96
C LYS A 386 15.16 16.20 -6.25
N LEU A 387 15.33 16.71 -7.46
CA LEU A 387 16.49 17.51 -7.80
C LEU A 387 16.28 18.91 -7.19
N THR A 388 17.29 19.40 -6.47
CA THR A 388 17.30 20.80 -6.04
C THR A 388 17.42 21.65 -7.31
N SER A 389 16.43 22.49 -7.58
CA SER A 389 16.57 23.53 -8.59
C SER A 389 17.79 24.37 -8.21
N PHE A 390 18.82 24.36 -9.06
CA PHE A 390 19.84 25.40 -8.99
C PHE A 390 19.12 26.71 -9.27
N THR A 391 18.91 27.52 -8.27
CA THR A 391 18.66 28.95 -8.44
C THR A 391 19.86 29.50 -9.18
N THR A 392 19.75 29.67 -10.48
CA THR A 392 20.65 30.56 -11.22
C THR A 392 20.44 31.94 -10.68
N HIS A 393 21.44 32.44 -9.95
CA HIS A 393 21.58 33.83 -9.57
C HIS A 393 21.90 34.68 -10.78
#